data_c8301ab153e5aca94d48b1cc4b13f32d
#
_entry.id   c8301ab153e5aca94d48b1cc4b13f32d
#
_cell.length_a   1.000
_cell.length_b   1.000
_cell.length_c   1.000
_cell.angle_alpha   90.00
_cell.angle_beta   90.00
_cell.angle_gamma   90.00
#
_symmetry.space_group_name_H-M   'P 1'
#
loop_
_entity.id
_entity.type
_entity.pdbx_description
1 polymer ?
#
loop_
_entity_poly.entity_id
_entity_poly.type
_entity_poly.pdbx_seq_one_letter_code
_entity_poly.pdbx_strand_id
1 'polypeptide(L)'
;DRAALRDLQWWSDFHFDCSANGVPLWPDAPTRAIYTDASSTLGYGAVLSAPQGARKTMGGYWQTDEKLLWHITMKELVAVRRGIATFADDLRGRVVTLWEDNQAVVFIIRNKTSRSPMLMAELRLLLELLDDLAIELRPRYIRSELNPADEFSRLTERDAWELHVPLRRQLLAK
;
A
#
# COMPACT_ATOMS: atom_id res chain seq x y z
N ASP A 1 -41.54 -18.76 1.19
CA ASP A 1 -40.42 -19.35 0.47
C ASP A 1 -39.24 -19.54 1.41
N ARG A 2 -38.63 -20.75 1.41
CA ARG A 2 -37.48 -21.08 2.30
C ARG A 2 -36.26 -20.22 2.04
N ALA A 3 -36.08 -19.67 0.84
CA ALA A 3 -34.98 -18.77 0.52
C ALA A 3 -35.18 -17.43 1.22
N ALA A 4 -36.37 -16.86 1.15
CA ALA A 4 -36.70 -15.61 1.82
C ALA A 4 -36.59 -15.70 3.37
N LEU A 5 -36.94 -16.86 3.93
CA LEU A 5 -36.77 -17.09 5.37
C LEU A 5 -35.29 -17.16 5.78
N ARG A 6 -34.43 -17.75 4.95
CA ARG A 6 -32.98 -17.73 5.20
C ARG A 6 -32.38 -16.35 5.08
N ASP A 7 -32.84 -15.54 4.14
CA ASP A 7 -32.39 -14.16 3.99
C ASP A 7 -32.81 -13.32 5.19
N LEU A 8 -34.05 -13.47 5.66
CA LEU A 8 -34.54 -12.81 6.88
C LEU A 8 -33.77 -13.25 8.12
N GLN A 9 -33.46 -14.55 8.24
CA GLN A 9 -32.67 -15.06 9.35
C GLN A 9 -31.24 -14.46 9.31
N TRP A 10 -30.61 -14.44 8.13
CA TRP A 10 -29.30 -13.82 7.97
C TRP A 10 -29.29 -12.35 8.40
N TRP A 11 -30.27 -11.57 7.99
CA TRP A 11 -30.43 -10.17 8.40
C TRP A 11 -30.66 -10.03 9.90
N SER A 12 -31.43 -10.93 10.49
CA SER A 12 -31.69 -10.95 11.92
C SER A 12 -30.41 -11.23 12.71
N ASP A 13 -29.67 -12.25 12.31
CA ASP A 13 -28.42 -12.64 12.96
C ASP A 13 -27.34 -11.57 12.80
N PHE A 14 -27.24 -10.98 11.61
CA PHE A 14 -26.32 -9.87 11.31
C PHE A 14 -26.63 -8.61 12.12
N HIS A 15 -27.89 -8.34 12.40
CA HIS A 15 -28.31 -7.15 13.15
C HIS A 15 -28.01 -7.26 14.65
N PHE A 16 -27.93 -8.48 15.18
CA PHE A 16 -27.58 -8.71 16.58
C PHE A 16 -26.07 -8.73 16.84
N ASP A 17 -25.26 -8.91 15.81
CA ASP A 17 -23.82 -8.76 15.93
C ASP A 17 -23.47 -7.27 15.88
N CYS A 18 -23.08 -6.71 17.03
CA CYS A 18 -22.76 -5.29 17.20
C CYS A 18 -21.63 -4.78 16.29
N SER A 19 -20.95 -5.67 15.57
CA SER A 19 -19.97 -5.31 14.53
C SER A 19 -20.59 -4.70 13.27
N ALA A 20 -21.91 -4.84 13.08
CA ALA A 20 -22.66 -4.28 11.95
C ALA A 20 -23.08 -2.81 12.14
N ASN A 21 -22.48 -2.11 13.06
CA ASN A 21 -22.76 -0.69 13.29
C ASN A 21 -22.27 0.13 12.12
N GLY A 22 -23.14 0.34 11.17
CA GLY A 22 -23.14 1.29 10.07
C GLY A 22 -21.82 1.98 9.68
N VAL A 23 -21.75 2.42 8.47
CA VAL A 23 -20.65 3.30 8.01
C VAL A 23 -20.74 4.60 8.79
N PRO A 24 -19.67 5.08 9.45
CA PRO A 24 -19.69 6.37 10.11
C PRO A 24 -20.16 7.46 9.15
N LEU A 25 -21.10 8.28 9.59
CA LEU A 25 -21.60 9.43 8.79
C LEU A 25 -20.45 10.40 8.45
N TRP A 26 -19.46 10.45 9.30
CA TRP A 26 -18.26 11.25 9.14
C TRP A 26 -17.04 10.31 9.13
N PRO A 27 -16.48 10.04 7.95
CA PRO A 27 -15.30 9.19 7.86
C PRO A 27 -14.11 9.85 8.58
N ASP A 28 -13.36 9.06 9.31
CA ASP A 28 -12.17 9.52 10.01
C ASP A 28 -11.20 10.23 9.06
N ALA A 29 -10.58 11.30 9.54
CA ALA A 29 -9.55 12.00 8.77
C ALA A 29 -8.31 11.11 8.66
N PRO A 30 -7.61 11.12 7.51
CA PRO A 30 -6.36 10.41 7.38
C PRO A 30 -5.33 10.88 8.40
N THR A 31 -4.72 9.94 9.12
CA THR A 31 -3.73 10.22 10.16
C THR A 31 -2.30 9.97 9.69
N ARG A 32 -2.13 9.36 8.53
CA ARG A 32 -0.84 9.05 7.89
C ARG A 32 -0.93 9.29 6.40
N ALA A 33 0.22 9.59 5.80
CA ALA A 33 0.37 9.62 4.35
C ALA A 33 1.55 8.73 3.94
N ILE A 34 1.32 7.88 2.96
CA ILE A 34 2.36 7.09 2.31
C ILE A 34 2.48 7.52 0.85
N TYR A 35 3.70 7.66 0.39
CA TYR A 35 4.05 7.93 -1.01
C TYR A 35 4.74 6.70 -1.54
N THR A 36 4.42 6.29 -2.76
CA THR A 36 5.04 5.13 -3.41
C THR A 36 5.46 5.48 -4.82
N ASP A 37 6.51 4.81 -5.28
CA ASP A 37 7.04 4.97 -6.63
C ASP A 37 7.76 3.71 -7.10
N ALA A 38 7.76 3.47 -8.40
CA ALA A 38 8.47 2.37 -9.02
C ALA A 38 9.24 2.79 -10.28
N SER A 39 10.52 2.52 -10.29
CA SER A 39 11.34 2.61 -11.50
C SER A 39 11.07 1.43 -12.43
N SER A 40 11.08 1.67 -13.74
CA SER A 40 10.96 0.60 -14.74
C SER A 40 12.07 -0.43 -14.66
N THR A 41 13.29 -0.03 -14.26
CA THR A 41 14.50 -0.83 -14.37
C THR A 41 15.25 -1.06 -13.06
N LEU A 42 15.17 -0.15 -12.12
CA LEU A 42 15.97 -0.19 -10.89
C LEU A 42 15.23 -0.84 -9.73
N GLY A 43 14.24 -0.18 -9.20
CA GLY A 43 13.60 -0.64 -7.98
C GLY A 43 12.30 0.06 -7.66
N TYR A 44 11.97 0.06 -6.40
CA TYR A 44 10.77 0.69 -5.84
C TYR A 44 11.13 1.43 -4.56
N GLY A 45 10.34 2.45 -4.25
CA GLY A 45 10.52 3.26 -3.05
C GLY A 45 9.20 3.56 -2.36
N ALA A 46 9.27 3.83 -1.06
CA ALA A 46 8.16 4.40 -0.33
C ALA A 46 8.64 5.36 0.78
N VAL A 47 7.81 6.37 1.03
CA VAL A 47 8.01 7.36 2.09
C VAL A 47 6.76 7.42 2.94
N LEU A 48 6.88 7.11 4.22
CA LEU A 48 5.83 7.31 5.21
C LEU A 48 6.01 8.66 5.89
N SER A 49 4.97 9.49 5.87
CA SER A 49 4.92 10.78 6.55
C SER A 49 3.93 10.74 7.70
N ALA A 50 4.36 11.18 8.87
CA ALA A 50 3.51 11.35 10.05
C ALA A 50 3.23 12.85 10.32
N PRO A 51 2.12 13.20 10.99
CA PRO A 51 1.73 14.59 11.25
C PRO A 51 2.80 15.43 11.98
N GLN A 52 3.67 14.79 12.74
CA GLN A 52 4.75 15.44 13.50
C GLN A 52 6.06 15.62 12.71
N GLY A 53 6.01 15.44 11.37
CA GLY A 53 7.16 15.66 10.50
C GLY A 53 8.17 14.51 10.45
N ALA A 54 7.99 13.44 11.25
CA ALA A 54 8.84 12.27 11.16
C ALA A 54 8.60 11.55 9.82
N ARG A 55 9.68 11.31 9.08
CA ARG A 55 9.67 10.54 7.83
C ARG A 55 10.38 9.22 8.03
N LYS A 56 9.76 8.14 7.53
CA LYS A 56 10.40 6.83 7.36
C LYS A 56 10.45 6.54 5.88
N THR A 57 11.56 6.01 5.41
CA THR A 57 11.78 5.73 3.99
C THR A 57 12.16 4.28 3.80
N MET A 58 11.83 3.74 2.64
CA MET A 58 12.28 2.43 2.20
C MET A 58 12.54 2.44 0.71
N GLY A 59 13.48 1.62 0.27
CA GLY A 59 13.75 1.35 -1.13
C GLY A 59 14.18 -0.10 -1.30
N GLY A 60 13.96 -0.64 -2.47
CA GLY A 60 14.36 -1.99 -2.82
C GLY A 60 14.54 -2.17 -4.31
N TYR A 61 15.22 -3.25 -4.71
CA TYR A 61 15.49 -3.56 -6.10
C TYR A 61 14.50 -4.58 -6.65
N TRP A 62 14.23 -4.47 -7.95
CA TRP A 62 13.51 -5.50 -8.66
C TRP A 62 14.38 -6.74 -8.84
N GLN A 63 13.82 -7.91 -8.56
CA GLN A 63 14.43 -9.17 -8.96
C GLN A 63 14.47 -9.27 -10.49
N THR A 64 15.35 -10.12 -11.03
CA THR A 64 15.55 -10.24 -12.48
C THR A 64 14.24 -10.49 -13.23
N ASP A 65 13.40 -11.41 -12.75
CA ASP A 65 12.12 -11.74 -13.37
C ASP A 65 11.11 -10.59 -13.27
N GLU A 66 11.05 -9.93 -12.12
CA GLU A 66 10.21 -8.75 -11.90
C GLU A 66 10.62 -7.61 -12.85
N LYS A 67 11.92 -7.41 -13.02
CA LYS A 67 12.49 -6.39 -13.90
C LYS A 67 12.12 -6.61 -15.36
N LEU A 68 12.21 -7.87 -15.84
CA LEU A 68 12.02 -8.23 -17.23
C LEU A 68 10.54 -8.41 -17.61
N LEU A 69 9.74 -9.00 -16.74
CA LEU A 69 8.39 -9.47 -17.08
C LEU A 69 7.28 -8.49 -16.69
N TRP A 70 7.53 -7.61 -15.71
CA TRP A 70 6.47 -6.75 -15.19
C TRP A 70 6.41 -5.40 -15.89
N HIS A 71 5.23 -5.06 -16.37
CA HIS A 71 4.93 -3.70 -16.85
C HIS A 71 4.96 -2.70 -15.68
N ILE A 72 5.22 -1.42 -15.97
CA ILE A 72 5.35 -0.38 -14.93
C ILE A 72 4.14 -0.33 -13.98
N THR A 73 2.91 -0.42 -14.48
CA THR A 73 1.71 -0.42 -13.63
C THR A 73 1.69 -1.57 -12.61
N MET A 74 2.24 -2.74 -12.96
CA MET A 74 2.40 -3.85 -12.03
C MET A 74 3.44 -3.53 -10.96
N LYS A 75 4.56 -2.96 -11.36
CA LYS A 75 5.64 -2.53 -10.47
C LYS A 75 5.15 -1.50 -9.46
N GLU A 76 4.39 -0.50 -9.92
CA GLU A 76 3.79 0.51 -9.05
C GLU A 76 2.82 -0.12 -8.03
N LEU A 77 1.94 -1.00 -8.47
CA LEU A 77 1.00 -1.68 -7.55
C LEU A 77 1.74 -2.53 -6.51
N VAL A 78 2.81 -3.22 -6.91
CA VAL A 78 3.69 -3.98 -6.00
C VAL A 78 4.45 -3.05 -5.05
N ALA A 79 4.90 -1.87 -5.51
CA ALA A 79 5.54 -0.88 -4.66
C ALA A 79 4.60 -0.42 -3.54
N VAL A 80 3.32 -0.17 -3.86
CA VAL A 80 2.28 0.14 -2.85
C VAL A 80 2.20 -0.97 -1.79
N ARG A 81 2.02 -2.23 -2.20
CA ARG A 81 1.89 -3.34 -1.26
C ARG A 81 3.15 -3.52 -0.40
N ARG A 82 4.35 -3.45 -1.01
CA ARG A 82 5.62 -3.57 -0.28
C ARG A 82 5.83 -2.41 0.69
N GLY A 83 5.46 -1.18 0.31
CA GLY A 83 5.51 -0.02 1.18
C GLY A 83 4.61 -0.17 2.41
N ILE A 84 3.36 -0.59 2.21
CA ILE A 84 2.41 -0.86 3.31
C ILE A 84 2.92 -1.97 4.21
N ALA A 85 3.42 -3.08 3.65
CA ALA A 85 3.96 -4.19 4.44
C ALA A 85 5.18 -3.75 5.28
N THR A 86 6.06 -2.92 4.72
CA THR A 86 7.24 -2.41 5.44
C THR A 86 6.88 -1.51 6.62
N PHE A 87 5.83 -0.70 6.47
CA PHE A 87 5.38 0.22 7.51
C PHE A 87 4.14 -0.28 8.28
N ALA A 88 3.89 -1.60 8.28
CA ALA A 88 2.70 -2.22 8.85
C ALA A 88 2.42 -1.77 10.29
N ASP A 89 3.44 -1.75 11.15
CA ASP A 89 3.29 -1.36 12.57
C ASP A 89 2.86 0.10 12.74
N ASP A 90 3.30 0.98 11.84
CA ASP A 90 2.93 2.41 11.87
C ASP A 90 1.54 2.69 11.28
N LEU A 91 1.04 1.78 10.44
CA LEU A 91 -0.17 1.96 9.63
C LEU A 91 -1.38 1.18 10.18
N ARG A 92 -1.17 0.14 10.99
CA ARG A 92 -2.23 -0.72 11.53
C ARG A 92 -3.35 0.08 12.19
N GLY A 93 -4.59 -0.25 11.85
CA GLY A 93 -5.80 0.37 12.38
C GLY A 93 -6.00 1.84 12.01
N ARG A 94 -5.39 2.31 10.90
CA ARG A 94 -5.41 3.73 10.54
C ARG A 94 -6.07 4.01 9.21
N VAL A 95 -6.56 5.23 9.08
CA VAL A 95 -6.92 5.81 7.78
C VAL A 95 -5.66 6.45 7.17
N VAL A 96 -5.30 5.98 5.98
CA VAL A 96 -4.02 6.31 5.32
C VAL A 96 -4.28 6.92 3.94
N THR A 97 -3.72 8.10 3.67
CA THR A 97 -3.67 8.62 2.30
C THR A 97 -2.50 7.99 1.56
N LEU A 98 -2.77 7.33 0.46
CA LEU A 98 -1.76 6.89 -0.50
C LEU A 98 -1.61 7.96 -1.59
N TRP A 99 -0.39 8.46 -1.77
CA TRP A 99 -0.03 9.32 -2.89
C TRP A 99 0.74 8.51 -3.93
N GLU A 100 0.22 8.48 -5.15
CA GLU A 100 0.69 7.65 -6.25
C GLU A 100 0.63 8.46 -7.56
N ASP A 101 1.68 8.42 -8.37
CA ASP A 101 1.75 9.18 -9.61
C ASP A 101 1.28 8.39 -10.84
N ASN A 102 1.01 7.10 -10.69
CA ASN A 102 0.39 6.30 -11.73
C ASN A 102 -1.14 6.31 -11.59
N GLN A 103 -1.81 7.08 -12.46
CA GLN A 103 -3.27 7.21 -12.43
C GLN A 103 -4.00 5.86 -12.58
N ALA A 104 -3.43 4.89 -13.32
CA ALA A 104 -4.03 3.57 -13.46
C ALA A 104 -4.01 2.81 -12.14
N VAL A 105 -2.95 2.91 -11.35
CA VAL A 105 -2.85 2.30 -10.00
C VAL A 105 -3.84 2.96 -9.05
N VAL A 106 -3.93 4.30 -9.05
CA VAL A 106 -4.94 5.03 -8.26
C VAL A 106 -6.36 4.55 -8.60
N PHE A 107 -6.67 4.39 -9.89
CA PHE A 107 -7.96 3.88 -10.35
C PHE A 107 -8.21 2.44 -9.88
N ILE A 108 -7.23 1.54 -10.06
CA ILE A 108 -7.33 0.12 -9.69
C ILE A 108 -7.61 -0.03 -8.19
N ILE A 109 -6.87 0.67 -7.34
CA ILE A 109 -7.04 0.59 -5.88
C ILE A 109 -8.38 1.18 -5.46
N ARG A 110 -8.75 2.34 -6.00
CA ARG A 110 -10.00 3.03 -5.66
C ARG A 110 -11.24 2.21 -6.01
N ASN A 111 -11.24 1.60 -7.19
CA ASN A 111 -12.38 0.84 -7.69
C ASN A 111 -12.29 -0.66 -7.36
N LYS A 112 -11.21 -1.10 -6.72
CA LYS A 112 -10.95 -2.50 -6.36
C LYS A 112 -11.12 -3.46 -7.55
N THR A 113 -10.68 -3.04 -8.74
CA THR A 113 -10.85 -3.81 -9.98
C THR A 113 -9.80 -3.51 -11.03
N SER A 114 -9.48 -4.53 -11.84
CA SER A 114 -8.67 -4.43 -13.05
C SER A 114 -9.12 -5.48 -14.08
N ARG A 115 -8.98 -5.16 -15.38
CA ARG A 115 -9.21 -6.14 -16.45
C ARG A 115 -8.03 -7.11 -16.63
N SER A 116 -6.86 -6.78 -16.13
CA SER A 116 -5.68 -7.65 -16.19
C SER A 116 -5.72 -8.67 -15.06
N PRO A 117 -5.67 -9.99 -15.35
CA PRO A 117 -5.63 -11.03 -14.31
C PRO A 117 -4.43 -10.88 -13.37
N MET A 118 -3.27 -10.47 -13.88
CA MET A 118 -2.06 -10.24 -13.07
C MET A 118 -2.24 -9.08 -12.09
N LEU A 119 -2.77 -7.94 -12.55
CA LEU A 119 -3.05 -6.79 -11.69
C LEU A 119 -4.16 -7.13 -10.67
N MET A 120 -5.14 -7.95 -11.06
CA MET A 120 -6.16 -8.43 -10.11
C MET A 120 -5.59 -9.33 -9.03
N ALA A 121 -4.63 -10.20 -9.38
CA ALA A 121 -3.97 -11.06 -8.40
C ALA A 121 -3.18 -10.22 -7.37
N GLU A 122 -2.39 -9.25 -7.84
CA GLU A 122 -1.64 -8.35 -6.95
C GLU A 122 -2.57 -7.45 -6.12
N LEU A 123 -3.65 -6.95 -6.73
CA LEU A 123 -4.65 -6.17 -6.01
C LEU A 123 -5.29 -6.96 -4.86
N ARG A 124 -5.58 -8.25 -5.07
CA ARG A 124 -6.12 -9.12 -4.00
C ARG A 124 -5.15 -9.24 -2.83
N LEU A 125 -3.85 -9.46 -3.11
CA LEU A 125 -2.83 -9.50 -2.07
C LEU A 125 -2.72 -8.17 -1.29
N LEU A 126 -2.88 -7.05 -1.99
CA LEU A 126 -2.94 -5.74 -1.35
C LEU A 126 -4.18 -5.60 -0.45
N LEU A 127 -5.36 -5.98 -0.96
CA LEU A 127 -6.61 -5.88 -0.19
C LEU A 127 -6.61 -6.79 1.04
N GLU A 128 -6.10 -8.02 0.93
CA GLU A 128 -5.91 -8.96 2.05
C GLU A 128 -4.98 -8.33 3.11
N LEU A 129 -3.85 -7.76 2.70
CA LEU A 129 -2.94 -7.06 3.60
C LEU A 129 -3.60 -5.88 4.32
N LEU A 130 -4.41 -5.08 3.61
CA LEU A 130 -5.13 -3.95 4.18
C LEU A 130 -6.16 -4.41 5.23
N ASP A 131 -6.85 -5.50 4.95
CA ASP A 131 -7.85 -6.12 5.84
C ASP A 131 -7.17 -6.66 7.11
N ASP A 132 -6.09 -7.44 6.98
CA ASP A 132 -5.30 -7.98 8.09
C ASP A 132 -4.73 -6.90 9.01
N LEU A 133 -4.40 -5.75 8.44
CA LEU A 133 -3.88 -4.60 9.16
C LEU A 133 -4.96 -3.62 9.61
N ALA A 134 -6.23 -3.85 9.27
CA ALA A 134 -7.34 -2.93 9.48
C ALA A 134 -7.04 -1.51 8.96
N ILE A 135 -6.46 -1.40 7.77
CA ILE A 135 -6.09 -0.12 7.14
C ILE A 135 -7.19 0.31 6.17
N GLU A 136 -7.70 1.53 6.34
CA GLU A 136 -8.49 2.20 5.32
C GLU A 136 -7.57 3.01 4.40
N LEU A 137 -7.31 2.50 3.18
CA LEU A 137 -6.43 3.16 2.22
C LEU A 137 -7.21 4.08 1.29
N ARG A 138 -6.81 5.36 1.23
CA ARG A 138 -7.42 6.40 0.37
C ARG A 138 -6.43 6.83 -0.72
N PRO A 139 -6.49 6.25 -1.92
CA PRO A 139 -5.57 6.59 -3.00
C PRO A 139 -5.87 7.99 -3.57
N ARG A 140 -4.80 8.76 -3.78
CA ARG A 140 -4.77 10.09 -4.37
C ARG A 140 -3.66 10.17 -5.41
N TYR A 141 -3.93 10.89 -6.48
CA TYR A 141 -2.92 11.18 -7.48
C TYR A 141 -2.00 12.31 -7.02
N ILE A 142 -0.72 12.16 -7.27
CA ILE A 142 0.31 13.20 -7.14
C ILE A 142 1.07 13.30 -8.46
N ARG A 143 1.60 14.48 -8.77
CA ARG A 143 2.49 14.65 -9.92
C ARG A 143 3.84 14.01 -9.60
N SER A 144 4.49 13.38 -10.58
CA SER A 144 5.77 12.66 -10.39
C SER A 144 6.85 13.56 -9.79
N GLU A 145 6.93 14.82 -10.26
CA GLU A 145 7.92 15.79 -9.77
C GLU A 145 7.75 16.15 -8.28
N LEU A 146 6.59 15.86 -7.71
CA LEU A 146 6.25 16.11 -6.30
C LEU A 146 6.27 14.83 -5.47
N ASN A 147 6.52 13.65 -6.09
CA ASN A 147 6.54 12.39 -5.39
C ASN A 147 7.88 12.17 -4.66
N PRO A 148 7.94 12.26 -3.32
CA PRO A 148 9.19 12.09 -2.59
C PRO A 148 9.71 10.64 -2.62
N ALA A 149 8.93 9.69 -3.12
CA ALA A 149 9.34 8.29 -3.25
C ALA A 149 10.18 8.03 -4.51
N ASP A 150 10.16 8.93 -5.52
CA ASP A 150 10.93 8.79 -6.76
C ASP A 150 12.44 8.63 -6.50
N GLU A 151 12.98 9.37 -5.54
CA GLU A 151 14.37 9.24 -5.12
C GLU A 151 14.71 7.82 -4.67
N PHE A 152 13.82 7.17 -3.91
CA PHE A 152 14.04 5.84 -3.33
C PHE A 152 13.77 4.70 -4.31
N SER A 153 13.00 4.92 -5.37
CA SER A 153 12.79 3.94 -6.45
C SER A 153 13.97 3.85 -7.41
N ARG A 154 14.84 4.87 -7.41
CA ARG A 154 15.98 5.05 -8.32
C ARG A 154 17.33 4.91 -7.64
N LEU A 155 17.39 4.43 -6.41
CA LEU A 155 18.65 4.18 -5.72
C LEU A 155 19.52 3.21 -6.52
N THR A 156 20.79 3.57 -6.71
CA THR A 156 21.77 2.65 -7.27
C THR A 156 22.21 1.64 -6.20
N GLU A 157 22.78 0.51 -6.60
CA GLU A 157 23.30 -0.48 -5.64
C GLU A 157 24.30 0.14 -4.66
N ARG A 158 25.06 1.13 -5.12
CA ARG A 158 26.01 1.88 -4.29
C ARG A 158 25.28 2.72 -3.24
N ASP A 159 24.21 3.44 -3.60
CA ASP A 159 23.45 4.27 -2.69
C ASP A 159 22.74 3.43 -1.63
N ALA A 160 22.19 2.28 -2.00
CA ALA A 160 21.58 1.34 -1.07
C ALA A 160 22.62 0.74 -0.11
N TRP A 161 23.82 0.48 -0.57
CA TRP A 161 24.91 0.04 0.29
C TRP A 161 25.24 1.10 1.35
N GLU A 162 25.35 2.35 0.97
CA GLU A 162 25.64 3.46 1.88
C GLU A 162 24.52 3.68 2.91
N LEU A 163 23.26 3.54 2.53
CA LEU A 163 22.10 3.62 3.44
C LEU A 163 22.03 2.46 4.45
N HIS A 164 22.51 1.27 4.09
CA HIS A 164 22.49 0.10 4.98
C HIS A 164 23.74 -0.07 5.87
N VAL A 165 24.81 0.68 5.62
CA VAL A 165 26.04 0.64 6.43
C VAL A 165 25.79 0.91 7.92
N PRO A 166 24.95 1.87 8.35
CA PRO A 166 24.67 2.08 9.77
C PRO A 166 24.00 0.88 10.45
N LEU A 167 23.07 0.22 9.77
CA LEU A 167 22.37 -0.97 10.28
C LEU A 167 23.30 -2.17 10.44
N ARG A 168 24.20 -2.40 9.49
CA ARG A 168 25.22 -3.47 9.59
C ARG A 168 26.21 -3.24 10.72
N ARG A 169 26.64 -1.99 10.97
CA ARG A 169 27.50 -1.66 12.11
C ARG A 169 26.85 -1.96 13.45
N GLN A 170 25.54 -1.73 13.58
CA GLN A 170 24.78 -2.06 14.79
C GLN A 170 24.61 -3.57 15.00
N LEU A 171 24.51 -4.37 13.91
CA LEU A 171 24.37 -5.84 13.98
C LEU A 171 25.72 -6.55 14.24
N LEU A 172 26.84 -5.96 13.84
CA LEU A 172 28.19 -6.51 14.05
C LEU A 172 28.81 -6.04 15.38
N ALA A 173 28.19 -5.09 16.07
CA ALA A 173 28.65 -4.60 17.39
C ALA A 173 27.96 -5.32 18.58
N LYS A 174 27.17 -6.35 18.32
CA LYS A 174 26.60 -7.30 19.29
C LYS A 174 27.26 -8.66 19.15
#